data_64dce1cf5a57559e05872c065daa137e
#
_entry.id   64dce1cf5a57559e05872c065daa137e
#
_cell.length_a   1.000
_cell.length_b   1.000
_cell.length_c   1.000
_cell.angle_alpha   90.00
_cell.angle_beta   90.00
_cell.angle_gamma   90.00
#
_symmetry.space_group_name_H-M   'P 1'
#
loop_
_entity.id
_entity.type
_entity.pdbx_description
1 polymer ?
#
loop_
_entity_poly.entity_id
_entity_poly.type
_entity_poly.pdbx_seq_one_letter_code
_entity_poly.pdbx_strand_id
1 'polypeptide(L)'
;MGRPREFDIDQALDRAMGVFWQKGYDGASLQDLLGAMQIARGSLYKAFEDKHSIYLATLDRYDRTVVDAGIAFLSGPEAGDGLTKIRTMLESVKSDKARRGCFLCNAAIDRASLDAAVETKVAKMLSRLQDAIAVALKQSRRGARWSEARRRSTAASILNTYMGLRVLARAGHSAKALQAIIDRTLEAIS
;
A
#
# COMPACT_ATOMS: atom_id res chain seq x y z
N MET A 1 31.98 20.58 -4.56
CA MET A 1 31.72 19.13 -4.43
C MET A 1 31.05 18.89 -3.09
N GLY A 2 29.75 18.46 -3.05
CA GLY A 2 29.08 18.13 -1.80
C GLY A 2 29.70 16.86 -1.21
N ARG A 3 29.96 16.88 0.12
CA ARG A 3 30.43 15.70 0.87
C ARG A 3 29.46 14.55 0.64
N PRO A 4 29.90 13.31 0.33
CA PRO A 4 29.01 12.17 0.17
C PRO A 4 28.09 12.04 1.39
N ARG A 5 26.80 11.68 1.18
CA ARG A 5 25.87 11.41 2.29
C ARG A 5 26.45 10.27 3.14
N GLU A 6 26.51 10.47 4.45
CA GLU A 6 27.06 9.49 5.41
C GLU A 6 26.20 8.24 5.59
N PHE A 7 25.04 8.14 4.92
CA PHE A 7 24.11 7.01 5.04
C PHE A 7 23.27 6.83 3.76
N ASP A 8 22.81 5.61 3.54
CA ASP A 8 21.86 5.27 2.48
C ASP A 8 20.45 5.74 2.89
N ILE A 9 19.92 6.73 2.17
CA ILE A 9 18.63 7.34 2.46
C ILE A 9 17.48 6.37 2.24
N ASP A 10 17.57 5.48 1.25
CA ASP A 10 16.53 4.52 0.94
C ASP A 10 16.41 3.46 2.04
N GLN A 11 17.54 2.95 2.55
CA GLN A 11 17.53 2.06 3.71
C GLN A 11 17.02 2.75 4.97
N ALA A 12 17.41 4.00 5.20
CA ALA A 12 16.91 4.78 6.33
C ALA A 12 15.39 4.97 6.26
N LEU A 13 14.85 5.28 5.08
CA LEU A 13 13.40 5.41 4.86
C LEU A 13 12.66 4.07 5.02
N ASP A 14 13.22 2.94 4.57
CA ASP A 14 12.62 1.62 4.79
C ASP A 14 12.48 1.30 6.29
N ARG A 15 13.49 1.66 7.09
CA ARG A 15 13.46 1.51 8.55
C ARG A 15 12.48 2.47 9.22
N ALA A 16 12.44 3.74 8.80
CA ALA A 16 11.48 4.72 9.31
C ALA A 16 10.03 4.31 8.97
N MET A 17 9.80 3.83 7.75
CA MET A 17 8.52 3.28 7.33
C MET A 17 8.06 2.13 8.25
N GLY A 18 8.98 1.25 8.65
CA GLY A 18 8.70 0.18 9.62
C GLY A 18 8.20 0.71 10.97
N VAL A 19 8.79 1.80 11.48
CA VAL A 19 8.35 2.46 12.72
C VAL A 19 6.94 3.04 12.57
N PHE A 20 6.70 3.82 11.53
CA PHE A 20 5.37 4.38 11.28
C PHE A 20 4.31 3.31 11.02
N TRP A 21 4.67 2.23 10.33
CA TRP A 21 3.74 1.11 10.09
C TRP A 21 3.28 0.43 11.36
N GLN A 22 4.18 0.31 12.34
CA GLN A 22 3.91 -0.36 13.61
C GLN A 22 3.21 0.55 14.62
N LYS A 23 3.67 1.80 14.75
CA LYS A 23 3.25 2.74 15.80
C LYS A 23 2.22 3.78 15.34
N GLY A 24 1.95 3.91 14.04
CA GLY A 24 1.22 5.03 13.47
C GLY A 24 2.05 6.33 13.44
N TYR A 25 1.51 7.39 12.84
CA TYR A 25 2.19 8.68 12.80
C TYR A 25 2.38 9.27 14.20
N ASP A 26 1.31 9.38 14.99
CA ASP A 26 1.37 10.05 16.29
C ASP A 26 2.18 9.26 17.33
N GLY A 27 2.09 7.93 17.31
CA GLY A 27 2.81 7.06 18.23
C GLY A 27 4.31 6.91 17.94
N ALA A 28 4.78 7.31 16.75
CA ALA A 28 6.20 7.30 16.40
C ALA A 28 6.90 8.56 16.95
N SER A 29 7.86 8.38 17.86
CA SER A 29 8.70 9.48 18.34
C SER A 29 9.90 9.72 17.40
N LEU A 30 10.48 10.95 17.47
CA LEU A 30 11.71 11.25 16.73
C LEU A 30 12.87 10.35 17.19
N GLN A 31 12.89 9.95 18.46
CA GLN A 31 13.89 9.04 19.01
C GLN A 31 13.74 7.62 18.42
N ASP A 32 12.51 7.13 18.26
CA ASP A 32 12.25 5.86 17.57
C ASP A 32 12.77 5.88 16.14
N LEU A 33 12.52 6.98 15.42
CA LEU A 33 12.98 7.15 14.05
C LEU A 33 14.50 7.18 13.95
N LEU A 34 15.16 7.99 14.79
CA LEU A 34 16.64 8.04 14.85
C LEU A 34 17.25 6.68 15.13
N GLY A 35 16.70 5.96 16.12
CA GLY A 35 17.16 4.62 16.49
C GLY A 35 16.98 3.61 15.36
N ALA A 36 15.81 3.59 14.72
CA ALA A 36 15.53 2.68 13.62
C ALA A 36 16.36 3.00 12.37
N MET A 37 16.43 4.26 11.98
CA MET A 37 17.18 4.73 10.82
C MET A 37 18.69 4.55 10.99
N GLN A 38 19.20 4.43 12.23
CA GLN A 38 20.61 4.34 12.59
C GLN A 38 21.41 5.54 12.08
N ILE A 39 20.87 6.74 12.21
CA ILE A 39 21.51 8.00 11.82
C ILE A 39 21.59 8.95 13.00
N ALA A 40 22.64 9.79 12.99
CA ALA A 40 22.77 10.83 13.97
C ALA A 40 21.71 11.92 13.77
N ARG A 41 21.31 12.59 14.87
CA ARG A 41 20.31 13.67 14.85
C ARG A 41 20.68 14.79 13.85
N GLY A 42 21.94 15.15 13.78
CA GLY A 42 22.43 16.16 12.82
C GLY A 42 22.28 15.71 11.35
N SER A 43 22.47 14.42 11.07
CA SER A 43 22.28 13.86 9.72
C SER A 43 20.81 13.81 9.34
N LEU A 44 19.91 13.54 10.31
CA LEU A 44 18.46 13.58 10.09
C LEU A 44 18.02 14.98 9.68
N TYR A 45 18.37 16.02 10.44
CA TYR A 45 17.96 17.40 10.13
C TYR A 45 18.62 17.99 8.87
N LYS A 46 19.72 17.40 8.38
CA LYS A 46 20.29 17.73 7.05
C LYS A 46 19.48 17.12 5.90
N ALA A 47 18.80 16.00 6.14
CA ALA A 47 18.05 15.27 5.12
C ALA A 47 16.55 15.55 5.17
N PHE A 48 16.01 15.83 6.34
CA PHE A 48 14.58 16.04 6.60
C PHE A 48 14.41 17.22 7.57
N GLU A 49 13.37 18.03 7.32
CA GLU A 49 13.09 19.19 8.17
C GLU A 49 12.53 18.75 9.54
N ASP A 50 11.61 17.76 9.52
CA ASP A 50 10.86 17.33 10.69
C ASP A 50 10.33 15.88 10.54
N LYS A 51 9.59 15.40 11.52
CA LYS A 51 8.91 14.10 11.51
C LYS A 51 7.91 13.99 10.35
N HIS A 52 7.25 15.08 9.99
CA HIS A 52 6.25 15.11 8.94
C HIS A 52 6.90 14.88 7.56
N SER A 53 7.99 15.56 7.27
CA SER A 53 8.73 15.37 6.03
C SER A 53 9.31 13.95 5.88
N ILE A 54 9.74 13.31 6.99
CA ILE A 54 10.12 11.90 7.01
C ILE A 54 8.92 11.02 6.66
N TYR A 55 7.75 11.29 7.26
CA TYR A 55 6.55 10.51 7.00
C TYR A 55 6.11 10.59 5.54
N LEU A 56 6.08 11.79 4.96
CA LEU A 56 5.78 11.98 3.54
C LEU A 56 6.78 11.24 2.64
N ALA A 57 8.07 11.28 2.98
CA ALA A 57 9.11 10.55 2.24
C ALA A 57 8.92 9.01 2.37
N THR A 58 8.45 8.51 3.52
CA THR A 58 8.12 7.08 3.66
C THR A 58 6.90 6.67 2.84
N LEU A 59 5.89 7.55 2.70
CA LEU A 59 4.76 7.31 1.79
C LEU A 59 5.22 7.27 0.33
N ASP A 60 6.09 8.18 -0.09
CA ASP A 60 6.68 8.16 -1.44
C ASP A 60 7.52 6.88 -1.68
N ARG A 61 8.26 6.45 -0.67
CA ARG A 61 9.02 5.20 -0.73
C ARG A 61 8.10 4.00 -0.87
N TYR A 62 7.01 3.95 -0.10
CA TYR A 62 6.00 2.89 -0.18
C TYR A 62 5.32 2.88 -1.56
N ASP A 63 5.00 4.05 -2.11
CA ASP A 63 4.42 4.16 -3.46
C ASP A 63 5.36 3.52 -4.49
N ARG A 64 6.64 3.92 -4.51
CA ARG A 64 7.63 3.41 -5.46
C ARG A 64 7.98 1.92 -5.30
N THR A 65 7.96 1.39 -4.08
CA THR A 65 8.44 0.01 -3.84
C THR A 65 7.32 -1.02 -3.76
N VAL A 66 6.18 -0.65 -3.20
CA VAL A 66 5.07 -1.60 -2.94
C VAL A 66 3.91 -1.38 -3.90
N VAL A 67 3.47 -0.11 -4.06
CA VAL A 67 2.33 0.20 -4.93
C VAL A 67 2.70 0.01 -6.39
N ASP A 68 3.85 0.52 -6.84
CA ASP A 68 4.34 0.33 -8.21
C ASP A 68 4.53 -1.14 -8.55
N ALA A 69 5.07 -1.96 -7.63
CA ALA A 69 5.18 -3.40 -7.83
C ALA A 69 3.81 -4.08 -7.98
N GLY A 70 2.83 -3.69 -7.15
CA GLY A 70 1.45 -4.19 -7.25
C GLY A 70 0.78 -3.79 -8.57
N ILE A 71 0.99 -2.55 -9.03
CA ILE A 71 0.49 -2.06 -10.32
C ILE A 71 1.13 -2.82 -11.48
N ALA A 72 2.45 -2.98 -11.46
CA ALA A 72 3.18 -3.73 -12.49
C ALA A 72 2.69 -5.18 -12.58
N PHE A 73 2.47 -5.84 -11.43
CA PHE A 73 1.91 -7.18 -11.38
C PHE A 73 0.50 -7.25 -11.98
N LEU A 74 -0.40 -6.33 -11.61
CA LEU A 74 -1.79 -6.32 -12.09
C LEU A 74 -1.88 -5.98 -13.58
N SER A 75 -1.06 -5.05 -14.06
CA SER A 75 -1.14 -4.52 -15.42
C SER A 75 -0.23 -5.25 -16.42
N GLY A 76 0.82 -5.91 -15.94
CA GLY A 76 1.84 -6.57 -16.78
C GLY A 76 1.30 -7.77 -17.56
N PRO A 77 1.97 -8.17 -18.64
CA PRO A 77 1.56 -9.31 -19.47
C PRO A 77 1.88 -10.68 -18.85
N GLU A 78 2.85 -10.74 -17.93
CA GLU A 78 3.51 -11.99 -17.52
C GLU A 78 2.75 -12.82 -16.47
N ALA A 79 1.76 -12.28 -15.81
CA ALA A 79 1.11 -12.94 -14.66
C ALA A 79 -0.17 -13.73 -15.02
N GLY A 80 -0.38 -14.09 -16.28
CA GLY A 80 -1.54 -14.88 -16.72
C GLY A 80 -2.83 -14.08 -16.88
N ASP A 81 -3.99 -14.77 -16.82
CA ASP A 81 -5.32 -14.14 -16.92
C ASP A 81 -5.56 -13.11 -15.81
N GLY A 82 -6.24 -12.01 -16.16
CA GLY A 82 -6.48 -10.91 -15.25
C GLY A 82 -7.24 -11.31 -13.97
N LEU A 83 -8.09 -12.31 -14.02
CA LEU A 83 -8.79 -12.84 -12.85
C LEU A 83 -7.82 -13.54 -11.88
N THR A 84 -6.83 -14.26 -12.41
CA THR A 84 -5.77 -14.90 -11.62
C THR A 84 -4.95 -13.84 -10.87
N LYS A 85 -4.63 -12.72 -11.52
CA LYS A 85 -3.91 -11.60 -10.89
C LYS A 85 -4.71 -10.99 -9.73
N ILE A 86 -6.01 -10.74 -9.94
CA ILE A 86 -6.89 -10.21 -8.91
C ILE A 86 -7.00 -11.20 -7.75
N ARG A 87 -7.13 -12.50 -8.01
CA ARG A 87 -7.11 -13.56 -6.98
C ARG A 87 -5.82 -13.50 -6.16
N THR A 88 -4.67 -13.49 -6.80
CA THR A 88 -3.35 -13.43 -6.14
C THR A 88 -3.22 -12.18 -5.27
N MET A 89 -3.66 -11.01 -5.75
CA MET A 89 -3.69 -9.79 -4.97
C MET A 89 -4.56 -9.93 -3.72
N LEU A 90 -5.79 -10.44 -3.85
CA LEU A 90 -6.70 -10.63 -2.71
C LEU A 90 -6.13 -11.65 -1.70
N GLU A 91 -5.55 -12.76 -2.18
CA GLU A 91 -4.97 -13.80 -1.33
C GLU A 91 -3.69 -13.35 -0.61
N SER A 92 -2.99 -12.34 -1.12
CA SER A 92 -1.77 -11.80 -0.50
C SER A 92 -2.00 -11.27 0.92
N VAL A 93 -3.24 -10.94 1.29
CA VAL A 93 -3.58 -10.46 2.63
C VAL A 93 -3.32 -11.51 3.72
N LYS A 94 -3.33 -12.80 3.36
CA LYS A 94 -3.10 -13.93 4.29
C LYS A 94 -1.61 -14.08 4.67
N SER A 95 -0.70 -13.48 3.93
CA SER A 95 0.75 -13.61 4.14
C SER A 95 1.32 -12.67 5.21
N ASP A 96 0.55 -11.68 5.68
CA ASP A 96 1.00 -10.72 6.71
C ASP A 96 1.00 -11.34 8.11
N LYS A 97 2.01 -12.19 8.39
CA LYS A 97 2.19 -12.83 9.71
C LYS A 97 2.38 -11.82 10.84
N ALA A 98 2.94 -10.65 10.55
CA ALA A 98 3.17 -9.58 11.53
C ALA A 98 1.91 -8.76 11.83
N ARG A 99 0.80 -8.99 11.11
CA ARG A 99 -0.47 -8.29 11.27
C ARG A 99 -0.35 -6.75 11.23
N ARG A 100 0.60 -6.25 10.45
CA ARG A 100 0.82 -4.80 10.30
C ARG A 100 -0.25 -4.12 9.47
N GLY A 101 -1.00 -4.91 8.68
CA GLY A 101 -1.96 -4.41 7.72
C GLY A 101 -1.29 -3.79 6.48
N CYS A 102 -1.97 -2.85 5.85
CA CYS A 102 -1.47 -2.10 4.71
C CYS A 102 -1.04 -0.70 5.15
N PHE A 103 0.19 -0.28 4.83
CA PHE A 103 0.67 1.06 5.22
C PHE A 103 -0.18 2.18 4.60
N LEU A 104 -0.59 2.01 3.33
CA LEU A 104 -1.51 2.93 2.66
C LEU A 104 -2.88 3.01 3.37
N CYS A 105 -3.46 1.85 3.75
CA CYS A 105 -4.73 1.81 4.47
C CYS A 105 -4.61 2.46 5.86
N ASN A 106 -3.51 2.20 6.57
CA ASN A 106 -3.24 2.83 7.86
C ASN A 106 -3.12 4.36 7.71
N ALA A 107 -2.37 4.84 6.71
CA ALA A 107 -2.23 6.27 6.44
C ALA A 107 -3.57 6.94 6.10
N ALA A 108 -4.44 6.25 5.36
CA ALA A 108 -5.77 6.74 5.02
C ALA A 108 -6.65 6.93 6.28
N ILE A 109 -6.59 6.00 7.22
CA ILE A 109 -7.41 6.02 8.45
C ILE A 109 -6.82 6.97 9.49
N ASP A 110 -5.50 6.89 9.70
CA ASP A 110 -4.86 7.57 10.83
C ASP A 110 -4.58 9.06 10.54
N ARG A 111 -4.38 9.46 9.29
CA ARG A 111 -3.80 10.77 9.01
C ARG A 111 -4.41 11.55 7.85
N ALA A 112 -4.95 10.90 6.79
CA ALA A 112 -5.38 11.60 5.59
C ALA A 112 -6.42 12.70 5.85
N SER A 113 -7.39 12.48 6.75
CA SER A 113 -8.41 13.47 7.10
C SER A 113 -7.87 14.69 7.89
N LEU A 114 -6.64 14.63 8.38
CA LEU A 114 -6.00 15.65 9.22
C LEU A 114 -4.85 16.36 8.50
N ASP A 115 -4.47 15.88 7.30
CA ASP A 115 -3.24 16.30 6.62
C ASP A 115 -3.42 16.22 5.10
N ALA A 116 -3.57 17.37 4.46
CA ALA A 116 -3.85 17.49 3.03
C ALA A 116 -2.73 16.89 2.13
N ALA A 117 -1.47 16.92 2.59
CA ALA A 117 -0.37 16.32 1.84
C ALA A 117 -0.44 14.78 1.88
N VAL A 118 -0.81 14.21 3.02
CA VAL A 118 -1.06 12.77 3.17
C VAL A 118 -2.30 12.36 2.38
N GLU A 119 -3.41 13.11 2.46
CA GLU A 119 -4.63 12.88 1.69
C GLU A 119 -4.32 12.78 0.20
N THR A 120 -3.60 13.77 -0.34
CA THR A 120 -3.22 13.81 -1.75
C THR A 120 -2.42 12.56 -2.18
N LYS A 121 -1.43 12.14 -1.38
CA LYS A 121 -0.61 10.95 -1.68
C LYS A 121 -1.45 9.67 -1.60
N VAL A 122 -2.27 9.53 -0.59
CA VAL A 122 -3.16 8.39 -0.38
C VAL A 122 -4.15 8.28 -1.53
N ALA A 123 -4.85 9.36 -1.87
CA ALA A 123 -5.82 9.38 -2.97
C ALA A 123 -5.17 9.00 -4.30
N LYS A 124 -3.97 9.51 -4.59
CA LYS A 124 -3.20 9.16 -5.79
C LYS A 124 -2.87 7.66 -5.84
N MET A 125 -2.36 7.09 -4.75
CA MET A 125 -2.02 5.66 -4.69
C MET A 125 -3.26 4.77 -4.87
N LEU A 126 -4.38 5.11 -4.22
CA LEU A 126 -5.65 4.39 -4.35
C LEU A 126 -6.20 4.44 -5.78
N SER A 127 -6.19 5.61 -6.43
CA SER A 127 -6.63 5.78 -7.82
C SER A 127 -5.78 4.91 -8.77
N ARG A 128 -4.47 4.92 -8.63
CA ARG A 128 -3.55 4.12 -9.44
C ARG A 128 -3.77 2.62 -9.28
N LEU A 129 -4.01 2.16 -8.06
CA LEU A 129 -4.33 0.75 -7.78
C LEU A 129 -5.70 0.37 -8.40
N GLN A 130 -6.71 1.23 -8.30
CA GLN A 130 -8.00 1.01 -8.93
C GLN A 130 -7.88 0.89 -10.46
N ASP A 131 -7.10 1.77 -11.09
CA ASP A 131 -6.86 1.72 -12.53
C ASP A 131 -6.14 0.42 -12.92
N ALA A 132 -5.16 -0.03 -12.15
CA ALA A 132 -4.47 -1.30 -12.40
C ALA A 132 -5.42 -2.52 -12.27
N ILE A 133 -6.34 -2.51 -11.31
CA ILE A 133 -7.39 -3.55 -11.19
C ILE A 133 -8.32 -3.50 -12.40
N ALA A 134 -8.70 -2.32 -12.89
CA ALA A 134 -9.51 -2.18 -14.09
C ALA A 134 -8.81 -2.73 -15.34
N VAL A 135 -7.48 -2.54 -15.45
CA VAL A 135 -6.64 -3.14 -16.50
C VAL A 135 -6.64 -4.67 -16.37
N ALA A 136 -6.44 -5.22 -15.17
CA ALA A 136 -6.52 -6.67 -14.95
C ALA A 136 -7.90 -7.23 -15.32
N LEU A 137 -8.99 -6.55 -14.96
CA LEU A 137 -10.34 -6.94 -15.40
C LEU A 137 -10.46 -6.96 -16.93
N LYS A 138 -9.92 -5.94 -17.63
CA LYS A 138 -9.90 -5.92 -19.11
C LYS A 138 -9.13 -7.10 -19.71
N GLN A 139 -8.10 -7.58 -19.03
CA GLN A 139 -7.31 -8.74 -19.43
C GLN A 139 -7.98 -10.09 -19.08
N SER A 140 -9.09 -10.11 -18.32
CA SER A 140 -9.82 -11.32 -18.01
C SER A 140 -10.86 -11.64 -19.10
N ARG A 141 -11.16 -12.95 -19.27
CA ARG A 141 -12.08 -13.44 -20.29
C ARG A 141 -13.46 -12.77 -20.26
N ARG A 142 -14.02 -12.57 -19.07
CA ARG A 142 -15.36 -11.97 -18.89
C ARG A 142 -15.30 -10.44 -18.88
N GLY A 143 -14.35 -9.87 -18.16
CA GLY A 143 -14.20 -8.42 -18.03
C GLY A 143 -13.81 -7.72 -19.33
N ALA A 144 -13.17 -8.42 -20.27
CA ALA A 144 -12.89 -7.91 -21.62
C ALA A 144 -14.17 -7.46 -22.37
N ARG A 145 -15.30 -8.11 -22.07
CA ARG A 145 -16.60 -7.82 -22.68
C ARG A 145 -17.41 -6.74 -21.98
N TRP A 146 -16.95 -6.26 -20.82
CA TRP A 146 -17.66 -5.23 -20.04
C TRP A 146 -17.39 -3.84 -20.59
N SER A 147 -18.34 -2.92 -20.39
CA SER A 147 -18.11 -1.51 -20.63
C SER A 147 -17.01 -0.97 -19.71
N GLU A 148 -16.38 0.12 -20.09
CA GLU A 148 -15.37 0.79 -19.26
C GLU A 148 -15.96 1.21 -17.90
N ALA A 149 -17.17 1.78 -17.90
CA ALA A 149 -17.86 2.17 -16.68
C ALA A 149 -18.05 0.99 -15.72
N ARG A 150 -18.46 -0.19 -16.24
CA ARG A 150 -18.60 -1.40 -15.44
C ARG A 150 -17.25 -1.87 -14.88
N ARG A 151 -16.18 -1.88 -15.69
CA ARG A 151 -14.85 -2.24 -15.21
C ARG A 151 -14.37 -1.31 -14.10
N ARG A 152 -14.56 0.00 -14.24
CA ARG A 152 -14.17 0.98 -13.23
C ARG A 152 -14.94 0.81 -11.92
N SER A 153 -16.26 0.63 -11.96
CA SER A 153 -17.06 0.41 -10.75
C SER A 153 -16.73 -0.92 -10.07
N THR A 154 -16.51 -1.98 -10.86
CA THR A 154 -16.07 -3.28 -10.32
C THR A 154 -14.67 -3.19 -9.71
N ALA A 155 -13.74 -2.46 -10.34
CA ALA A 155 -12.41 -2.23 -9.79
C ALA A 155 -12.45 -1.49 -8.45
N ALA A 156 -13.33 -0.48 -8.33
CA ALA A 156 -13.54 0.22 -7.05
C ALA A 156 -14.05 -0.74 -5.96
N SER A 157 -14.99 -1.63 -6.28
CA SER A 157 -15.50 -2.66 -5.35
C SER A 157 -14.41 -3.64 -4.92
N ILE A 158 -13.58 -4.10 -5.86
CA ILE A 158 -12.45 -5.01 -5.58
C ILE A 158 -11.41 -4.32 -4.69
N LEU A 159 -11.05 -3.06 -4.98
CA LEU A 159 -10.13 -2.28 -4.16
C LEU A 159 -10.67 -2.12 -2.74
N ASN A 160 -11.95 -1.76 -2.59
CA ASN A 160 -12.61 -1.68 -1.28
C ASN A 160 -12.56 -3.01 -0.52
N THR A 161 -12.86 -4.13 -1.19
CA THR A 161 -12.74 -5.47 -0.59
C THR A 161 -11.30 -5.76 -0.16
N TYR A 162 -10.30 -5.45 -1.00
CA TYR A 162 -8.89 -5.64 -0.66
C TYR A 162 -8.49 -4.84 0.58
N MET A 163 -8.89 -3.56 0.67
CA MET A 163 -8.64 -2.73 1.84
C MET A 163 -9.35 -3.27 3.09
N GLY A 164 -10.61 -3.69 2.97
CA GLY A 164 -11.36 -4.33 4.04
C GLY A 164 -10.68 -5.62 4.53
N LEU A 165 -10.22 -6.47 3.63
CA LEU A 165 -9.47 -7.69 3.97
C LEU A 165 -8.18 -7.38 4.73
N ARG A 166 -7.44 -6.32 4.37
CA ARG A 166 -6.24 -5.87 5.11
C ARG A 166 -6.58 -5.44 6.54
N VAL A 167 -7.70 -4.74 6.74
CA VAL A 167 -8.19 -4.36 8.07
C VAL A 167 -8.59 -5.59 8.88
N LEU A 168 -9.37 -6.50 8.30
CA LEU A 168 -9.82 -7.74 8.95
C LEU A 168 -8.64 -8.65 9.32
N ALA A 169 -7.65 -8.79 8.44
CA ALA A 169 -6.43 -9.54 8.71
C ALA A 169 -5.66 -8.94 9.90
N ARG A 170 -5.51 -7.60 9.94
CA ARG A 170 -4.89 -6.89 11.07
C ARG A 170 -5.68 -7.10 12.37
N ALA A 171 -7.02 -7.09 12.30
CA ALA A 171 -7.91 -7.37 13.44
C ALA A 171 -7.90 -8.83 13.90
N GLY A 172 -7.24 -9.74 13.16
CA GLY A 172 -7.06 -11.13 13.57
C GLY A 172 -8.10 -12.11 13.07
N HIS A 173 -8.84 -11.75 12.03
CA HIS A 173 -9.74 -12.70 11.39
C HIS A 173 -8.98 -13.92 10.85
N SER A 174 -9.60 -15.09 10.95
CA SER A 174 -8.98 -16.34 10.51
C SER A 174 -8.81 -16.37 8.99
N ALA A 175 -7.78 -17.10 8.52
CA ALA A 175 -7.56 -17.31 7.08
C ALA A 175 -8.81 -17.88 6.37
N LYS A 176 -9.59 -18.71 7.07
CA LYS A 176 -10.87 -19.27 6.55
C LYS A 176 -11.91 -18.17 6.33
N ALA A 177 -12.06 -17.24 7.27
CA ALA A 177 -13.01 -16.13 7.14
C ALA A 177 -12.61 -15.19 6.00
N LEU A 178 -11.31 -14.87 5.89
CA LEU A 178 -10.79 -14.04 4.78
C LEU A 178 -11.00 -14.74 3.43
N GLN A 179 -10.77 -16.06 3.35
CA GLN A 179 -10.97 -16.83 2.13
C GLN A 179 -12.42 -16.81 1.66
N ALA A 180 -13.39 -16.92 2.56
CA ALA A 180 -14.81 -16.86 2.21
C ALA A 180 -15.19 -15.52 1.53
N ILE A 181 -14.62 -14.39 2.00
CA ILE A 181 -14.83 -13.07 1.37
C ILE A 181 -14.19 -13.04 -0.02
N ILE A 182 -12.96 -13.57 -0.15
CA ILE A 182 -12.23 -13.63 -1.42
C ILE A 182 -13.03 -14.44 -2.44
N ASP A 183 -13.48 -15.64 -2.07
CA ASP A 183 -14.23 -16.54 -2.97
C ASP A 183 -15.52 -15.87 -3.44
N ARG A 184 -16.27 -15.26 -2.52
CA ARG A 184 -17.50 -14.53 -2.88
C ARG A 184 -17.25 -13.35 -3.82
N THR A 185 -16.13 -12.63 -3.61
CA THR A 185 -15.75 -11.52 -4.50
C THR A 185 -15.41 -12.03 -5.90
N LEU A 186 -14.69 -13.14 -5.98
CA LEU A 186 -14.30 -13.74 -7.27
C LEU A 186 -15.47 -14.34 -8.01
N GLU A 187 -16.42 -15.00 -7.33
CA GLU A 187 -17.67 -15.50 -7.92
C GLU A 187 -18.47 -14.38 -8.62
N ALA A 188 -18.53 -13.20 -8.03
CA ALA A 188 -19.26 -12.06 -8.58
C ALA A 188 -18.67 -11.53 -9.89
N ILE A 189 -17.39 -11.81 -10.17
CA ILE A 189 -16.65 -11.30 -11.33
C ILE A 189 -16.20 -12.38 -12.32
N SER A 190 -16.44 -13.69 -11.99
CA SER A 190 -16.06 -14.86 -12.82
C SER A 190 -17.02 -15.12 -13.96
#